data_a97eca522ff9a37d1e05d9d9b4d6c6a5
#
_entry.id   a97eca522ff9a37d1e05d9d9b4d6c6a5
#
_cell.length_a   1.000
_cell.length_b   1.000
_cell.length_c   1.000
_cell.angle_alpha   90.00
_cell.angle_beta   90.00
_cell.angle_gamma   90.00
#
_symmetry.space_group_name_H-M   'P 1'
#
loop_
_entity.id
_entity.type
_entity.pdbx_description
1 polymer ?
#
loop_
_entity_poly.entity_id
_entity_poly.type
_entity_poly.pdbx_seq_one_letter_code
_entity_poly.pdbx_strand_id
1 'polypeptide(L)'
;MSLLTATRSLASKVVRQQARSSSALAFPDSVRNAPATEVSTLANGLRVASEGGHGETATVGVFIDAGSRYETAQNNGSAHFLEHMAFKGTSKRTREKLEVEIENIGGHLNAYTSREQTVYYAQVFKKDIPQAMDILSDILQ
;
A
#
# COMPACT_ATOMS: atom_id res chain seq x y z
N MET A 1 30.00 58.16 -40.47
CA MET A 1 29.91 58.01 -39.04
C MET A 1 28.43 57.89 -38.70
N SER A 2 27.79 56.96 -38.15
CA SER A 2 28.12 55.72 -37.53
C SER A 2 26.83 54.89 -37.49
N LEU A 3 26.73 53.85 -38.32
CA LEU A 3 25.59 52.88 -38.37
C LEU A 3 25.85 51.64 -37.54
N LEU A 4 26.85 51.66 -36.64
CA LEU A 4 27.32 50.48 -35.92
C LEU A 4 26.88 50.41 -34.44
N THR A 5 26.10 51.39 -33.94
CA THR A 5 25.73 51.45 -32.51
C THR A 5 24.31 51.01 -32.22
N ALA A 6 23.47 50.78 -33.22
CA ALA A 6 22.07 50.42 -33.02
C ALA A 6 21.79 48.87 -32.94
N THR A 7 22.73 48.06 -33.45
CA THR A 7 22.50 46.62 -33.54
C THR A 7 22.90 45.83 -32.28
N ARG A 8 23.64 46.43 -31.33
CA ARG A 8 24.05 45.78 -30.09
C ARG A 8 23.01 45.82 -28.96
N SER A 9 22.03 46.73 -29.04
CA SER A 9 21.05 46.88 -28.00
C SER A 9 19.83 45.94 -28.14
N LEU A 10 19.59 45.40 -29.31
CA LEU A 10 18.43 44.51 -29.53
C LEU A 10 18.76 43.03 -29.23
N ALA A 11 20.03 42.60 -29.41
CA ALA A 11 20.42 41.23 -29.12
C ALA A 11 20.46 40.92 -27.61
N SER A 12 20.74 41.90 -26.76
CA SER A 12 20.75 41.68 -25.28
C SER A 12 19.40 41.66 -24.65
N LYS A 13 18.34 42.11 -25.30
CA LYS A 13 16.96 42.07 -24.76
C LYS A 13 16.21 40.77 -25.12
N VAL A 14 16.63 40.06 -26.18
CA VAL A 14 15.94 38.82 -26.59
C VAL A 14 16.46 37.61 -25.82
N VAL A 15 17.67 37.65 -25.30
CA VAL A 15 18.24 36.53 -24.53
C VAL A 15 17.73 36.47 -23.06
N ARG A 16 17.11 37.56 -22.56
CA ARG A 16 16.62 37.60 -21.15
C ARG A 16 15.21 37.10 -20.93
N GLN A 17 14.49 36.65 -21.94
CA GLN A 17 13.07 36.30 -21.83
C GLN A 17 12.80 34.81 -21.94
N GLN A 18 13.82 33.96 -21.86
CA GLN A 18 13.67 32.49 -21.76
C GLN A 18 14.35 31.90 -20.52
N ALA A 19 14.34 32.60 -19.41
CA ALA A 19 14.36 31.93 -18.13
C ALA A 19 13.00 31.28 -17.96
N ARG A 20 12.83 30.08 -18.52
CA ARG A 20 11.72 29.21 -18.19
C ARG A 20 11.71 29.09 -16.67
N SER A 21 10.74 29.68 -16.01
CA SER A 21 10.38 29.28 -14.67
C SER A 21 10.07 27.79 -14.75
N SER A 22 11.03 26.96 -14.39
CA SER A 22 10.72 25.60 -13.99
C SER A 22 9.81 25.78 -12.78
N SER A 23 8.50 25.75 -13.00
CA SER A 23 7.55 25.55 -11.91
C SER A 23 7.92 24.19 -11.34
N ALA A 24 8.73 24.19 -10.29
CA ALA A 24 8.92 23.01 -9.47
C ALA A 24 7.51 22.53 -9.13
N LEU A 25 7.15 21.34 -9.55
CA LEU A 25 5.89 20.72 -9.19
C LEU A 25 5.82 20.77 -7.67
N ALA A 26 5.02 21.71 -7.16
CA ALA A 26 4.76 21.79 -5.73
C ALA A 26 3.91 20.58 -5.36
N PHE A 27 4.52 19.58 -4.78
CA PHE A 27 3.76 18.46 -4.20
C PHE A 27 2.84 19.00 -3.11
N PRO A 28 1.59 18.51 -3.01
CA PRO A 28 0.69 18.85 -1.92
C PRO A 28 1.38 18.63 -0.56
N ASP A 29 1.07 19.47 0.42
CA ASP A 29 1.66 19.37 1.76
C ASP A 29 1.40 18.00 2.41
N SER A 30 0.31 17.32 2.06
CA SER A 30 0.01 15.94 2.46
C SER A 30 1.06 14.92 2.00
N VAL A 31 1.74 15.16 0.87
CA VAL A 31 2.83 14.30 0.37
C VAL A 31 4.16 14.67 1.02
N ARG A 32 4.36 15.97 1.33
CA ARG A 32 5.59 16.45 1.98
C ARG A 32 5.67 16.09 3.47
N ASN A 33 4.51 16.03 4.12
CA ASN A 33 4.36 15.79 5.56
C ASN A 33 3.66 14.46 5.83
N ALA A 34 4.00 13.40 5.07
CA ALA A 34 3.51 12.07 5.38
C ALA A 34 3.90 11.70 6.82
N PRO A 35 2.96 11.20 7.64
CA PRO A 35 3.28 10.76 8.99
C PRO A 35 4.36 9.68 8.97
N ALA A 36 5.24 9.70 9.96
CA ALA A 36 6.24 8.66 10.08
C ALA A 36 5.57 7.31 10.40
N THR A 37 6.09 6.23 9.80
CA THR A 37 5.67 4.88 10.14
C THR A 37 6.06 4.57 11.59
N GLU A 38 5.11 4.18 12.41
CA GLU A 38 5.31 3.74 13.78
C GLU A 38 5.43 2.21 13.81
N VAL A 39 6.47 1.70 14.46
CA VAL A 39 6.68 0.25 14.62
C VAL A 39 6.73 -0.08 16.11
N SER A 40 5.87 -1.00 16.53
CA SER A 40 5.85 -1.53 17.88
C SER A 40 5.96 -3.06 17.86
N THR A 41 6.41 -3.63 18.98
CA THR A 41 6.52 -5.08 19.15
C THR A 41 5.68 -5.48 20.37
N LEU A 42 4.76 -6.40 20.15
CA LEU A 42 3.93 -6.94 21.21
C LEU A 42 4.73 -7.95 22.08
N ALA A 43 4.20 -8.27 23.26
CA ALA A 43 4.85 -9.18 24.21
C ALA A 43 5.09 -10.59 23.63
N ASN A 44 4.30 -11.02 22.64
CA ASN A 44 4.46 -12.30 21.95
C ASN A 44 5.46 -12.24 20.77
N GLY A 45 6.12 -11.11 20.55
CA GLY A 45 7.09 -10.91 19.46
C GLY A 45 6.48 -10.45 18.14
N LEU A 46 5.14 -10.30 18.02
CA LEU A 46 4.50 -9.79 16.82
C LEU A 46 4.86 -8.30 16.64
N ARG A 47 5.35 -7.95 15.45
CA ARG A 47 5.63 -6.58 15.08
C ARG A 47 4.40 -5.96 14.42
N VAL A 48 4.05 -4.77 14.86
CA VAL A 48 2.96 -3.98 14.29
C VAL A 48 3.53 -2.71 13.71
N ALA A 49 3.34 -2.48 12.42
CA ALA A 49 3.71 -1.25 11.75
C ALA A 49 2.42 -0.50 11.38
N SER A 50 2.36 0.78 11.71
CA SER A 50 1.22 1.63 11.38
C SER A 50 1.68 2.96 10.78
N GLU A 51 0.93 3.43 9.80
CA GLU A 51 1.14 4.72 9.17
C GLU A 51 -0.20 5.41 8.98
N GLY A 52 -0.33 6.61 9.51
CA GLY A 52 -1.53 7.43 9.37
C GLY A 52 -1.57 8.09 8.00
N GLY A 53 -2.66 7.91 7.26
CA GLY A 53 -2.91 8.59 5.97
C GLY A 53 -4.05 9.60 6.06
N HIS A 54 -4.12 10.52 5.10
CA HIS A 54 -5.19 11.53 5.01
C HIS A 54 -6.49 11.02 4.37
N GLY A 55 -6.44 9.83 3.72
CA GLY A 55 -7.62 9.23 3.08
C GLY A 55 -8.62 8.64 4.08
N GLU A 56 -9.83 8.36 3.60
CA GLU A 56 -10.90 7.69 4.36
C GLU A 56 -10.77 6.17 4.36
N THR A 57 -9.92 5.64 3.49
CA THR A 57 -9.65 4.20 3.39
C THR A 57 -8.36 3.83 4.10
N ALA A 58 -8.28 2.57 4.51
CA ALA A 58 -7.10 1.96 5.10
C ALA A 58 -6.86 0.58 4.51
N THR A 59 -5.61 0.18 4.46
CA THR A 59 -5.22 -1.20 4.18
C THR A 59 -4.65 -1.79 5.46
N VAL A 60 -5.19 -2.92 5.88
CA VAL A 60 -4.69 -3.71 7.00
C VAL A 60 -4.26 -5.08 6.50
N GLY A 61 -3.15 -5.61 6.99
CA GLY A 61 -2.64 -6.89 6.49
C GLY A 61 -1.73 -7.59 7.46
N VAL A 62 -1.58 -8.89 7.25
CA VAL A 62 -0.66 -9.76 7.97
C VAL A 62 0.37 -10.28 6.99
N PHE A 63 1.64 -10.05 7.32
CA PHE A 63 2.80 -10.49 6.55
C PHE A 63 3.46 -11.65 7.30
N ILE A 64 3.56 -12.79 6.63
CA ILE A 64 4.14 -14.01 7.17
C ILE A 64 5.40 -14.34 6.38
N ASP A 65 6.55 -14.42 7.05
CA ASP A 65 7.83 -14.75 6.43
C ASP A 65 7.90 -16.27 6.13
N ALA A 66 6.95 -16.74 5.31
CA ALA A 66 6.86 -18.09 4.81
C ALA A 66 6.34 -18.07 3.38
N GLY A 67 7.04 -18.73 2.48
CA GLY A 67 6.68 -18.79 1.07
C GLY A 67 7.27 -20.02 0.39
N SER A 68 7.18 -20.10 -0.92
CA SER A 68 7.56 -21.32 -1.67
C SER A 68 9.04 -21.69 -1.57
N ARG A 69 9.91 -20.80 -1.12
CA ARG A 69 11.33 -21.10 -0.87
C ARG A 69 11.54 -22.13 0.23
N TYR A 70 10.60 -22.23 1.17
CA TYR A 70 10.65 -23.15 2.31
C TYR A 70 10.00 -24.51 2.02
N GLU A 71 9.44 -24.68 0.82
CA GLU A 71 8.82 -25.93 0.38
C GLU A 71 9.88 -26.97 -0.02
N THR A 72 9.51 -28.20 0.15
CA THR A 72 10.29 -29.38 -0.28
C THR A 72 9.59 -30.07 -1.47
N ALA A 73 10.22 -31.06 -2.05
CA ALA A 73 9.61 -31.84 -3.12
C ALA A 73 8.29 -32.53 -2.69
N GLN A 74 8.14 -32.82 -1.38
CA GLN A 74 6.96 -33.50 -0.81
C GLN A 74 5.78 -32.55 -0.59
N ASN A 75 6.02 -31.24 -0.36
CA ASN A 75 5.00 -30.25 -0.05
C ASN A 75 4.99 -29.06 -1.03
N ASN A 76 5.54 -29.25 -2.21
CA ASN A 76 5.61 -28.21 -3.23
C ASN A 76 4.19 -27.76 -3.65
N GLY A 77 3.98 -26.43 -3.64
CA GLY A 77 2.68 -25.80 -3.93
C GLY A 77 1.79 -25.59 -2.72
N SER A 78 2.21 -25.99 -1.49
CA SER A 78 1.40 -25.84 -0.28
C SER A 78 1.08 -24.38 0.04
N ALA A 79 2.03 -23.46 -0.11
CA ALA A 79 1.82 -22.05 0.17
C ALA A 79 0.76 -21.44 -0.77
N HIS A 80 0.85 -21.74 -2.05
CA HIS A 80 -0.15 -21.31 -3.04
C HIS A 80 -1.53 -21.91 -2.77
N PHE A 81 -1.58 -23.19 -2.43
CA PHE A 81 -2.85 -23.86 -2.11
C PHE A 81 -3.51 -23.29 -0.85
N LEU A 82 -2.73 -23.00 0.20
CA LEU A 82 -3.21 -22.36 1.42
C LEU A 82 -3.78 -20.95 1.14
N GLU A 83 -3.15 -20.18 0.28
CA GLU A 83 -3.67 -18.89 -0.16
C GLU A 83 -5.09 -19.02 -0.73
N HIS A 84 -5.31 -19.98 -1.62
CA HIS A 84 -6.64 -20.22 -2.19
C HIS A 84 -7.66 -20.76 -1.18
N MET A 85 -7.22 -21.50 -0.17
CA MET A 85 -8.10 -22.04 0.86
C MET A 85 -8.52 -21.01 1.90
N ALA A 86 -7.72 -19.96 2.14
CA ALA A 86 -7.97 -18.95 3.15
C ALA A 86 -9.36 -18.30 3.08
N PHE A 87 -9.93 -18.18 1.87
CA PHE A 87 -11.23 -17.54 1.63
C PHE A 87 -12.38 -18.55 1.46
N LYS A 88 -12.17 -19.82 1.73
CA LYS A 88 -13.19 -20.87 1.57
C LYS A 88 -14.07 -21.05 2.82
N GLY A 89 -13.80 -20.29 3.86
CA GLY A 89 -14.51 -20.32 5.14
C GLY A 89 -13.64 -20.80 6.29
N THR A 90 -14.10 -20.55 7.48
CA THR A 90 -13.46 -20.89 8.77
C THR A 90 -14.44 -21.67 9.65
N SER A 91 -14.02 -22.00 10.86
CA SER A 91 -14.93 -22.59 11.85
C SER A 91 -16.04 -21.64 12.31
N LYS A 92 -15.82 -20.33 12.20
CA LYS A 92 -16.79 -19.28 12.63
C LYS A 92 -17.64 -18.75 11.48
N ARG A 93 -17.08 -18.76 10.25
CA ARG A 93 -17.69 -18.16 9.06
C ARG A 93 -17.71 -19.14 7.90
N THR A 94 -18.88 -19.38 7.33
CA THR A 94 -18.94 -20.01 6.01
C THR A 94 -18.35 -19.07 4.96
N ARG A 95 -17.98 -19.61 3.81
CA ARG A 95 -17.49 -18.80 2.69
C ARG A 95 -18.45 -17.66 2.35
N GLU A 96 -19.73 -17.96 2.19
CA GLU A 96 -20.78 -16.99 1.86
C GLU A 96 -20.86 -15.88 2.90
N LYS A 97 -20.81 -16.25 4.20
CA LYS A 97 -20.84 -15.28 5.29
C LYS A 97 -19.63 -14.35 5.26
N LEU A 98 -18.46 -14.88 5.00
CA LEU A 98 -17.22 -14.11 4.87
C LEU A 98 -17.30 -13.11 3.70
N GLU A 99 -17.77 -13.56 2.53
CA GLU A 99 -17.96 -12.71 1.35
C GLU A 99 -18.98 -11.60 1.66
N VAL A 100 -20.12 -11.90 2.24
CA VAL A 100 -21.16 -10.93 2.60
C VAL A 100 -20.67 -9.93 3.66
N GLU A 101 -19.93 -10.37 4.68
CA GLU A 101 -19.41 -9.45 5.70
C GLU A 101 -18.43 -8.43 5.11
N ILE A 102 -17.56 -8.84 4.20
CA ILE A 102 -16.61 -7.93 3.53
C ILE A 102 -17.34 -7.00 2.55
N GLU A 103 -18.30 -7.49 1.78
CA GLU A 103 -19.07 -6.67 0.84
C GLU A 103 -19.91 -5.62 1.57
N ASN A 104 -20.51 -5.95 2.69
CA ASN A 104 -21.33 -5.03 3.49
C ASN A 104 -20.55 -3.83 4.04
N ILE A 105 -19.27 -3.98 4.31
CA ILE A 105 -18.38 -2.86 4.71
C ILE A 105 -17.71 -2.18 3.52
N GLY A 106 -18.08 -2.56 2.28
CA GLY A 106 -17.44 -2.03 1.07
C GLY A 106 -15.95 -2.38 1.00
N GLY A 107 -15.55 -3.46 1.65
CA GLY A 107 -14.17 -3.89 1.73
C GLY A 107 -13.74 -4.78 0.57
N HIS A 108 -12.43 -4.91 0.43
CA HIS A 108 -11.81 -5.84 -0.50
C HIS A 108 -10.78 -6.68 0.23
N LEU A 109 -10.94 -7.99 0.20
CA LEU A 109 -10.06 -8.97 0.84
C LEU A 109 -9.22 -9.65 -0.24
N ASN A 110 -7.91 -9.73 -0.03
CA ASN A 110 -7.01 -10.35 -0.99
C ASN A 110 -5.80 -10.98 -0.30
N ALA A 111 -5.07 -11.82 -1.03
CA ALA A 111 -3.84 -12.42 -0.59
C ALA A 111 -2.87 -12.61 -1.75
N TYR A 112 -1.61 -12.79 -1.44
CA TYR A 112 -0.61 -13.28 -2.39
C TYR A 112 0.48 -14.09 -1.68
N THR A 113 1.04 -15.02 -2.41
CA THR A 113 2.19 -15.82 -1.99
C THR A 113 3.38 -15.56 -2.90
N SER A 114 4.52 -15.28 -2.31
CA SER A 114 5.80 -15.15 -2.99
C SER A 114 6.76 -16.30 -2.62
N ARG A 115 8.02 -16.17 -2.99
CA ARG A 115 9.05 -17.12 -2.55
C ARG A 115 9.33 -17.02 -1.06
N GLU A 116 9.33 -15.80 -0.52
CA GLU A 116 9.72 -15.49 0.86
C GLU A 116 8.55 -15.26 1.79
N GLN A 117 7.42 -14.76 1.27
CA GLN A 117 6.33 -14.24 2.09
C GLN A 117 4.97 -14.69 1.58
N THR A 118 4.05 -14.88 2.51
CA THR A 118 2.61 -14.96 2.26
C THR A 118 1.94 -13.79 2.96
N VAL A 119 1.07 -13.09 2.25
CA VAL A 119 0.42 -11.87 2.73
C VAL A 119 -1.07 -11.98 2.55
N TYR A 120 -1.82 -11.65 3.60
CA TYR A 120 -3.28 -11.51 3.60
C TYR A 120 -3.61 -10.08 3.98
N TYR A 121 -4.46 -9.41 3.21
CA TYR A 121 -4.79 -8.02 3.48
C TYR A 121 -6.22 -7.67 3.09
N ALA A 122 -6.76 -6.66 3.76
CA ALA A 122 -8.05 -6.08 3.49
C ALA A 122 -7.93 -4.58 3.25
N GLN A 123 -8.63 -4.07 2.25
CA GLN A 123 -8.82 -2.65 2.01
C GLN A 123 -10.24 -2.29 2.45
N VAL A 124 -10.37 -1.37 3.40
CA VAL A 124 -11.65 -1.00 4.02
C VAL A 124 -11.70 0.49 4.32
N PHE A 125 -12.86 1.02 4.71
CA PHE A 125 -12.93 2.34 5.32
C PHE A 125 -12.30 2.31 6.71
N LYS A 126 -11.71 3.41 7.15
CA LYS A 126 -11.06 3.53 8.48
C LYS A 126 -11.95 3.09 9.64
N LYS A 127 -13.25 3.39 9.57
CA LYS A 127 -14.22 2.98 10.59
C LYS A 127 -14.39 1.47 10.72
N ASP A 128 -14.09 0.72 9.65
CA ASP A 128 -14.32 -0.72 9.55
C ASP A 128 -13.01 -1.55 9.78
N ILE A 129 -11.90 -0.88 10.14
CA ILE A 129 -10.63 -1.55 10.49
C ILE A 129 -10.81 -2.65 11.55
N PRO A 130 -11.56 -2.44 12.66
CA PRO A 130 -11.73 -3.48 13.66
C PRO A 130 -12.39 -4.75 13.11
N GLN A 131 -13.39 -4.61 12.24
CA GLN A 131 -14.06 -5.76 11.62
C GLN A 131 -13.13 -6.46 10.62
N ALA A 132 -12.37 -5.72 9.82
CA ALA A 132 -11.39 -6.30 8.91
C ALA A 132 -10.31 -7.09 9.65
N MET A 133 -9.84 -6.59 10.79
CA MET A 133 -8.88 -7.30 11.65
C MET A 133 -9.47 -8.57 12.26
N ASP A 134 -10.75 -8.56 12.69
CA ASP A 134 -11.42 -9.76 13.18
C ASP A 134 -11.54 -10.83 12.09
N ILE A 135 -11.89 -10.43 10.87
CA ILE A 135 -11.96 -11.35 9.71
C ILE A 135 -10.58 -11.92 9.38
N LEU A 136 -9.52 -11.08 9.29
CA LEU A 136 -8.16 -11.55 9.02
C LEU A 136 -7.66 -12.51 10.12
N SER A 137 -7.95 -12.21 11.39
CA SER A 137 -7.57 -13.09 12.49
C SER A 137 -8.26 -14.45 12.44
N ASP A 138 -9.53 -14.47 12.03
CA ASP A 138 -10.32 -15.70 11.89
C ASP A 138 -9.82 -16.59 10.72
N ILE A 139 -9.38 -15.97 9.64
CA ILE A 139 -8.82 -16.67 8.48
C ILE A 139 -7.48 -17.34 8.81
N LEU A 140 -6.69 -16.72 9.72
CA LEU A 140 -5.32 -17.14 10.04
C LEU A 140 -5.21 -18.06 11.26
N GLN A 141 -6.29 -18.30 11.98
CA GLN A 141 -6.37 -19.18 13.16
C GLN A 141 -7.18 -20.46 12.87
#